data_3aa68e429981b2a10938222fdb0d06f4
#
_entry.id   3aa68e429981b2a10938222fdb0d06f4
#
_cell.length_a   1.000
_cell.length_b   1.000
_cell.length_c   1.000
_cell.angle_alpha   90.00
_cell.angle_beta   90.00
_cell.angle_gamma   90.00
#
_symmetry.space_group_name_H-M   'P 1'
#
loop_
_entity.id
_entity.type
_entity.pdbx_description
1 polymer ?
#
loop_
_entity_poly.entity_id
_entity_poly.type
_entity_poly.pdbx_seq_one_letter_code
_entity_poly.pdbx_strand_id
1 'polypeptide(L)'
;MENLNDVFTKDYFTKLETFALHMRQKLDIGGYSGARKAKAQGNSLEFSDYREYRIGDDLRRIDWNSYARFEKLYMKIFLEEKQASINLFVDSSNSMSEGNKSLYSKSLAASIAYIALKNMDKVNLFGWSDGLQQKKLNTHTSNQFMNVVQFLNELEQKGETSFTKTIKECGSLPLGRGISFVFSDFLTEDNWKESMKLLQYKKQEIILVWVLGQQDVIPSQKGSLRLVDKETGETRDLELTADVLKNYQKALESYEADIREFCKKRGIVFVKAVDDMPLLKVLYNMLISY
;
A
#
# COMPACT_ATOMS: atom_id res chain seq x y z
N MET A 1 -1.54 3.66 -23.21
CA MET A 1 -2.41 2.68 -22.53
C MET A 1 -3.54 3.48 -21.93
N GLU A 2 -4.77 3.23 -22.37
CA GLU A 2 -5.91 4.04 -21.92
C GLU A 2 -6.70 3.37 -20.77
N ASN A 3 -6.44 2.08 -20.51
CA ASN A 3 -7.22 1.32 -19.55
C ASN A 3 -6.30 0.39 -18.71
N LEU A 4 -6.67 0.21 -17.44
CA LEU A 4 -5.97 -0.68 -16.52
C LEU A 4 -5.94 -2.14 -17.03
N ASN A 5 -6.97 -2.57 -17.77
CA ASN A 5 -7.03 -3.91 -18.36
C ASN A 5 -5.88 -4.18 -19.35
N ASP A 6 -5.38 -3.15 -20.06
CA ASP A 6 -4.30 -3.29 -21.05
C ASP A 6 -2.94 -3.58 -20.37
N VAL A 7 -2.79 -3.22 -19.10
CA VAL A 7 -1.59 -3.49 -18.30
C VAL A 7 -1.51 -4.96 -17.92
N PHE A 8 -2.65 -5.58 -17.58
CA PHE A 8 -2.71 -6.95 -17.05
C PHE A 8 -2.78 -8.01 -18.16
N THR A 9 -1.74 -8.03 -18.98
CA THR A 9 -1.54 -9.07 -20.00
C THR A 9 -1.12 -10.41 -19.36
N LYS A 10 -1.25 -11.50 -20.11
CA LYS A 10 -0.80 -12.83 -19.66
C LYS A 10 0.69 -12.85 -19.27
N ASP A 11 1.54 -12.14 -20.02
CA ASP A 11 2.97 -12.01 -19.75
C ASP A 11 3.21 -11.26 -18.42
N TYR A 12 2.46 -10.18 -18.18
CA TYR A 12 2.57 -9.42 -16.95
C TYR A 12 2.13 -10.23 -15.72
N PHE A 13 1.05 -10.99 -15.83
CA PHE A 13 0.64 -11.92 -14.76
C PHE A 13 1.73 -12.95 -14.45
N THR A 14 2.36 -13.54 -15.45
CA THR A 14 3.46 -14.50 -15.26
C THR A 14 4.63 -13.87 -14.51
N LYS A 15 4.97 -12.62 -14.85
CA LYS A 15 6.02 -11.85 -14.16
C LYS A 15 5.64 -11.55 -12.71
N LEU A 16 4.38 -11.17 -12.43
CA LEU A 16 3.89 -10.95 -11.07
C LEU A 16 3.90 -12.22 -10.23
N GLU A 17 3.54 -13.36 -10.80
CA GLU A 17 3.57 -14.66 -10.11
C GLU A 17 5.02 -15.07 -9.75
N THR A 18 5.93 -14.95 -10.71
CA THR A 18 7.36 -15.19 -10.47
C THR A 18 7.89 -14.27 -9.36
N PHE A 19 7.51 -13.01 -9.40
CA PHE A 19 7.88 -12.03 -8.40
C PHE A 19 7.31 -12.39 -7.02
N ALA A 20 6.03 -12.76 -6.93
CA ALA A 20 5.39 -13.19 -5.68
C ALA A 20 6.09 -14.41 -5.06
N LEU A 21 6.50 -15.38 -5.87
CA LEU A 21 7.25 -16.56 -5.43
C LEU A 21 8.62 -16.20 -4.86
N HIS A 22 9.39 -15.35 -5.54
CA HIS A 22 10.69 -14.87 -5.04
C HIS A 22 10.55 -14.12 -3.72
N MET A 23 9.51 -13.33 -3.57
CA MET A 23 9.23 -12.60 -2.34
C MET A 23 8.88 -13.53 -1.18
N ARG A 24 8.05 -14.53 -1.43
CA ARG A 24 7.72 -15.53 -0.41
C ARG A 24 8.98 -16.25 0.09
N GLN A 25 9.86 -16.64 -0.80
CA GLN A 25 11.14 -17.27 -0.44
C GLN A 25 12.04 -16.35 0.38
N LYS A 26 12.18 -15.08 0.01
CA LYS A 26 12.97 -14.10 0.80
C LYS A 26 12.38 -13.85 2.18
N LEU A 27 11.08 -13.73 2.30
CA LEU A 27 10.39 -13.54 3.57
C LEU A 27 10.55 -14.77 4.49
N ASP A 28 10.54 -15.97 3.93
CA ASP A 28 10.75 -17.21 4.68
C ASP A 28 12.21 -17.37 5.16
N ILE A 29 13.20 -16.98 4.35
CA ILE A 29 14.64 -17.04 4.68
C ILE A 29 15.05 -15.93 5.66
N GLY A 30 14.46 -14.74 5.54
CA GLY A 30 14.80 -13.56 6.35
C GLY A 30 14.25 -13.57 7.79
N GLY A 31 13.58 -14.63 8.24
CA GLY A 31 12.99 -14.69 9.59
C GLY A 31 11.73 -13.80 9.75
N TYR A 32 11.27 -13.13 8.71
CA TYR A 32 10.04 -12.34 8.68
C TYR A 32 8.76 -13.18 8.79
N SER A 33 8.89 -14.49 8.69
CA SER A 33 7.81 -15.42 9.07
C SER A 33 7.36 -15.23 10.54
N GLY A 34 8.18 -14.56 11.36
CA GLY A 34 7.86 -14.24 12.75
C GLY A 34 6.69 -13.26 12.94
N ALA A 35 6.47 -12.32 12.02
CA ALA A 35 5.32 -11.41 12.07
C ALA A 35 4.02 -12.09 11.59
N ARG A 36 4.12 -13.02 10.63
CA ARG A 36 3.02 -13.87 10.17
C ARG A 36 2.80 -15.08 11.06
N LYS A 37 3.86 -15.60 11.69
CA LYS A 37 3.84 -16.68 12.71
C LYS A 37 3.81 -16.09 14.12
N ALA A 38 3.09 -15.01 14.38
CA ALA A 38 2.82 -14.62 15.75
C ALA A 38 2.07 -15.79 16.40
N LYS A 39 2.66 -16.35 17.48
CA LYS A 39 2.01 -17.35 18.36
C LYS A 39 0.71 -16.75 18.90
N ALA A 40 -0.33 -16.74 18.10
CA ALA A 40 -1.67 -16.41 18.54
C ALA A 40 -2.38 -17.72 18.81
N GLN A 41 -2.97 -17.83 19.98
CA GLN A 41 -3.89 -18.90 20.34
C GLN A 41 -5.15 -18.76 19.48
N GLY A 42 -5.13 -19.31 18.27
CA GLY A 42 -6.24 -19.29 17.32
C GLY A 42 -6.83 -20.68 17.08
N ASN A 43 -7.94 -20.71 16.36
CA ASN A 43 -8.64 -21.96 15.96
C ASN A 43 -8.15 -22.50 14.60
N SER A 44 -6.86 -22.30 14.27
CA SER A 44 -6.27 -22.89 13.05
C SER A 44 -6.17 -24.40 13.16
N LEU A 45 -6.32 -25.07 12.01
CA LEU A 45 -6.27 -26.53 11.92
C LEU A 45 -4.83 -27.08 11.85
N GLU A 46 -3.83 -26.22 11.67
CA GLU A 46 -2.44 -26.68 11.51
C GLU A 46 -1.72 -26.72 12.85
N PHE A 47 -1.35 -27.95 13.26
CA PHE A 47 -0.60 -28.19 14.48
C PHE A 47 0.81 -27.62 14.35
N SER A 48 1.24 -26.87 15.36
CA SER A 48 2.57 -26.25 15.41
C SER A 48 3.51 -26.92 16.41
N ASP A 49 3.05 -27.03 17.65
CA ASP A 49 3.93 -27.47 18.76
C ASP A 49 3.11 -27.86 19.98
N TYR A 50 3.79 -28.43 20.99
CA TYR A 50 3.25 -28.65 22.32
C TYR A 50 3.87 -27.67 23.33
N ARG A 51 3.09 -27.19 24.28
CA ARG A 51 3.60 -26.54 25.49
C ARG A 51 2.98 -27.14 26.74
N GLU A 52 3.68 -27.04 27.84
CA GLU A 52 3.09 -27.44 29.13
C GLU A 52 1.87 -26.56 29.48
N TYR A 53 0.85 -27.18 30.04
CA TYR A 53 -0.34 -26.52 30.54
C TYR A 53 0.03 -25.54 31.67
N ARG A 54 -0.59 -24.40 31.70
CA ARG A 54 -0.53 -23.45 32.80
C ARG A 54 -1.92 -23.19 33.35
N ILE A 55 -2.02 -22.93 34.66
CA ILE A 55 -3.29 -22.63 35.31
C ILE A 55 -3.95 -21.43 34.62
N GLY A 56 -5.20 -21.63 34.17
CA GLY A 56 -5.96 -20.63 33.40
C GLY A 56 -6.04 -20.87 31.90
N ASP A 57 -5.32 -21.88 31.38
CA ASP A 57 -5.43 -22.28 29.97
C ASP A 57 -6.72 -23.03 29.67
N ASP A 58 -7.19 -22.99 28.41
CA ASP A 58 -8.40 -23.68 27.96
C ASP A 58 -8.19 -25.21 27.92
N LEU A 59 -8.86 -25.91 28.81
CA LEU A 59 -8.76 -27.36 28.96
C LEU A 59 -9.16 -28.16 27.72
N ARG A 60 -9.92 -27.57 26.79
CA ARG A 60 -10.32 -28.21 25.51
C ARG A 60 -9.15 -28.43 24.58
N ARG A 61 -8.01 -27.73 24.80
CA ARG A 61 -6.81 -27.82 23.98
C ARG A 61 -5.75 -28.76 24.55
N ILE A 62 -6.05 -29.44 25.66
CA ILE A 62 -5.16 -30.44 26.24
C ILE A 62 -5.08 -31.66 25.32
N ASP A 63 -3.85 -32.13 25.08
CA ASP A 63 -3.63 -33.40 24.41
C ASP A 63 -3.72 -34.56 25.42
N TRP A 64 -4.90 -35.15 25.51
CA TRP A 64 -5.15 -36.28 26.40
C TRP A 64 -4.35 -37.52 26.04
N ASN A 65 -3.91 -37.68 24.77
CA ASN A 65 -3.03 -38.79 24.36
C ASN A 65 -1.62 -38.60 24.90
N SER A 66 -1.11 -37.37 24.93
CA SER A 66 0.17 -37.07 25.56
C SER A 66 0.12 -37.25 27.08
N TYR A 67 -1.00 -36.86 27.71
CA TYR A 67 -1.21 -37.11 29.14
C TYR A 67 -1.20 -38.59 29.50
N ALA A 68 -1.87 -39.43 28.70
CA ALA A 68 -1.92 -40.88 28.92
C ALA A 68 -0.54 -41.57 28.81
N ARG A 69 0.42 -40.96 28.09
CA ARG A 69 1.76 -41.52 27.88
C ARG A 69 2.82 -40.99 28.85
N PHE A 70 2.70 -39.70 29.20
CA PHE A 70 3.76 -38.97 29.90
C PHE A 70 3.33 -38.45 31.27
N GLU A 71 2.06 -38.61 31.66
CA GLU A 71 1.45 -38.08 32.89
C GLU A 71 1.66 -36.57 33.07
N LYS A 72 1.93 -35.86 31.97
CA LYS A 72 2.08 -34.39 31.92
C LYS A 72 1.05 -33.78 31.02
N LEU A 73 0.47 -32.68 31.46
CA LEU A 73 -0.53 -31.94 30.69
C LEU A 73 0.18 -31.06 29.63
N TYR A 74 0.00 -31.42 28.38
CA TYR A 74 0.46 -30.64 27.24
C TYR A 74 -0.72 -30.05 26.48
N MET A 75 -0.57 -28.79 26.06
CA MET A 75 -1.50 -28.12 25.18
C MET A 75 -0.99 -28.14 23.73
N LYS A 76 -1.90 -28.44 22.81
CA LYS A 76 -1.65 -28.30 21.37
C LYS A 76 -1.62 -26.82 21.02
N ILE A 77 -0.50 -26.35 20.49
CA ILE A 77 -0.38 -25.04 19.89
C ILE A 77 -0.66 -25.19 18.41
N PHE A 78 -1.65 -24.47 17.92
CA PHE A 78 -1.95 -24.38 16.50
C PHE A 78 -1.39 -23.08 15.93
N LEU A 79 -0.84 -23.14 14.72
CA LEU A 79 -0.49 -21.95 13.95
C LEU A 79 -1.76 -21.27 13.49
N GLU A 80 -2.01 -20.08 13.95
CA GLU A 80 -3.01 -19.23 13.34
C GLU A 80 -2.34 -18.56 12.12
N GLU A 81 -2.70 -19.00 10.91
CA GLU A 81 -2.39 -18.23 9.72
C GLU A 81 -3.18 -16.92 9.80
N LYS A 82 -2.55 -15.87 10.33
CA LYS A 82 -3.15 -14.54 10.28
C LYS A 82 -3.03 -14.03 8.87
N GLN A 83 -4.16 -13.97 8.19
CA GLN A 83 -4.29 -13.21 6.94
C GLN A 83 -3.86 -11.77 7.22
N ALA A 84 -2.85 -11.29 6.49
CA ALA A 84 -2.47 -9.89 6.56
C ALA A 84 -3.61 -9.04 5.95
N SER A 85 -3.85 -7.87 6.55
CA SER A 85 -4.77 -6.89 5.96
C SER A 85 -3.94 -5.93 5.12
N ILE A 86 -4.13 -5.95 3.81
CA ILE A 86 -3.49 -5.05 2.86
C ILE A 86 -4.48 -3.95 2.50
N ASN A 87 -4.18 -2.73 2.91
CA ASN A 87 -5.02 -1.57 2.68
C ASN A 87 -4.39 -0.70 1.59
N LEU A 88 -5.09 -0.45 0.50
CA LEU A 88 -4.61 0.29 -0.65
C LEU A 88 -5.38 1.61 -0.74
N PHE A 89 -4.72 2.70 -0.39
CA PHE A 89 -5.25 4.06 -0.49
C PHE A 89 -4.75 4.68 -1.80
N VAL A 90 -5.65 4.90 -2.74
CA VAL A 90 -5.34 5.42 -4.08
C VAL A 90 -5.90 6.81 -4.23
N ASP A 91 -5.02 7.77 -4.41
CA ASP A 91 -5.37 9.16 -4.69
C ASP A 91 -6.00 9.29 -6.08
N SER A 92 -7.14 9.95 -6.12
CA SER A 92 -7.90 10.27 -7.33
C SER A 92 -8.27 11.76 -7.41
N SER A 93 -7.43 12.62 -6.83
CA SER A 93 -7.53 14.08 -6.98
C SER A 93 -7.25 14.55 -8.39
N ASN A 94 -7.56 15.82 -8.67
CA ASN A 94 -7.34 16.42 -9.98
C ASN A 94 -5.85 16.44 -10.37
N SER A 95 -4.93 16.60 -9.43
CA SER A 95 -3.48 16.56 -9.67
C SER A 95 -3.01 15.23 -10.27
N MET A 96 -3.66 14.11 -9.87
CA MET A 96 -3.37 12.78 -10.39
C MET A 96 -3.85 12.56 -11.84
N SER A 97 -4.64 13.46 -12.41
CA SER A 97 -5.08 13.39 -13.81
C SER A 97 -3.99 13.76 -14.82
N GLU A 98 -2.85 14.31 -14.37
CA GLU A 98 -1.75 14.71 -15.26
C GLU A 98 -0.91 13.51 -15.72
N GLY A 99 -0.60 13.50 -17.02
CA GLY A 99 0.19 12.42 -17.61
C GLY A 99 -0.44 11.04 -17.38
N ASN A 100 0.36 10.08 -16.96
CA ASN A 100 -0.07 8.72 -16.66
C ASN A 100 -0.13 8.44 -15.15
N LYS A 101 -0.02 9.44 -14.27
CA LYS A 101 0.06 9.25 -12.80
C LYS A 101 -1.08 8.39 -12.27
N SER A 102 -2.32 8.68 -12.68
CA SER A 102 -3.50 7.93 -12.23
C SER A 102 -3.45 6.47 -12.68
N LEU A 103 -3.25 6.21 -13.97
CA LEU A 103 -3.17 4.85 -14.49
C LEU A 103 -2.01 4.08 -13.85
N TYR A 104 -0.88 4.76 -13.67
CA TYR A 104 0.31 4.18 -13.07
C TYR A 104 0.12 3.79 -11.60
N SER A 105 -0.46 4.69 -10.79
CA SER A 105 -0.78 4.40 -9.38
C SER A 105 -1.80 3.28 -9.23
N LYS A 106 -2.85 3.28 -10.05
CA LYS A 106 -3.86 2.21 -10.12
C LYS A 106 -3.23 0.88 -10.53
N SER A 107 -2.28 0.89 -11.48
CA SER A 107 -1.57 -0.32 -11.93
C SER A 107 -0.69 -0.91 -10.83
N LEU A 108 0.01 -0.07 -10.05
CA LEU A 108 0.79 -0.50 -8.89
C LEU A 108 -0.13 -1.07 -7.80
N ALA A 109 -1.22 -0.38 -7.48
CA ALA A 109 -2.19 -0.83 -6.49
C ALA A 109 -2.82 -2.18 -6.87
N ALA A 110 -3.24 -2.34 -8.14
CA ALA A 110 -3.78 -3.60 -8.64
C ALA A 110 -2.74 -4.73 -8.62
N SER A 111 -1.48 -4.44 -8.94
CA SER A 111 -0.40 -5.44 -8.88
C SER A 111 -0.16 -5.94 -7.46
N ILE A 112 -0.16 -5.04 -6.47
CA ILE A 112 -0.05 -5.40 -5.05
C ILE A 112 -1.29 -6.21 -4.61
N ALA A 113 -2.49 -5.78 -5.02
CA ALA A 113 -3.71 -6.53 -4.74
C ALA A 113 -3.66 -7.96 -5.32
N TYR A 114 -3.16 -8.12 -6.55
CA TYR A 114 -3.01 -9.43 -7.17
C TYR A 114 -2.09 -10.34 -6.34
N ILE A 115 -0.92 -9.83 -5.95
CA ILE A 115 0.06 -10.57 -5.13
C ILE A 115 -0.57 -10.94 -3.78
N ALA A 116 -1.24 -10.01 -3.12
CA ALA A 116 -1.88 -10.23 -1.83
C ALA A 116 -2.98 -11.30 -1.91
N LEU A 117 -3.86 -11.21 -2.93
CA LEU A 117 -4.93 -12.20 -3.15
C LEU A 117 -4.40 -13.60 -3.49
N LYS A 118 -3.27 -13.70 -4.20
CA LYS A 118 -2.58 -14.97 -4.44
C LYS A 118 -2.02 -15.58 -3.15
N ASN A 119 -1.62 -14.74 -2.19
CA ASN A 119 -1.16 -15.16 -0.87
C ASN A 119 -2.32 -15.35 0.14
N MET A 120 -3.58 -15.30 -0.32
CA MET A 120 -4.79 -15.37 0.51
C MET A 120 -4.87 -14.27 1.59
N ASP A 121 -4.17 -13.15 1.38
CA ASP A 121 -4.28 -11.97 2.23
C ASP A 121 -5.59 -11.22 1.95
N LYS A 122 -6.04 -10.48 2.95
CA LYS A 122 -7.22 -9.63 2.86
C LYS A 122 -6.88 -8.29 2.23
N VAL A 123 -7.56 -7.93 1.15
CA VAL A 123 -7.35 -6.65 0.45
C VAL A 123 -8.53 -5.71 0.69
N ASN A 124 -8.24 -4.49 1.09
CA ASN A 124 -9.16 -3.38 1.19
C ASN A 124 -8.69 -2.25 0.26
N LEU A 125 -9.60 -1.66 -0.48
CA LEU A 125 -9.35 -0.58 -1.43
C LEU A 125 -10.08 0.68 -0.98
N PHE A 126 -9.40 1.81 -1.08
CA PHE A 126 -9.92 3.13 -0.75
C PHE A 126 -9.52 4.11 -1.85
N GLY A 127 -10.49 4.61 -2.59
CA GLY A 127 -10.32 5.73 -3.51
C GLY A 127 -10.63 7.03 -2.79
N TRP A 128 -9.76 8.01 -2.89
CA TRP A 128 -9.89 9.26 -2.14
C TRP A 128 -9.44 10.48 -2.93
N SER A 129 -9.97 11.66 -2.57
CA SER A 129 -9.55 12.97 -3.03
C SER A 129 -9.77 14.00 -1.92
N ASP A 130 -10.83 14.83 -1.97
CA ASP A 130 -11.26 15.73 -0.90
C ASP A 130 -11.96 15.01 0.28
N GLY A 131 -11.85 13.71 0.35
CA GLY A 131 -12.40 12.76 1.30
C GLY A 131 -12.47 11.37 0.69
N LEU A 132 -13.08 10.42 1.41
CA LEU A 132 -13.28 9.06 0.92
C LEU A 132 -14.33 9.02 -0.18
N GLN A 133 -13.92 8.79 -1.44
CA GLN A 133 -14.85 8.68 -2.56
C GLN A 133 -15.55 7.33 -2.61
N GLN A 134 -14.75 6.27 -2.60
CA GLN A 134 -15.22 4.91 -2.72
C GLN A 134 -14.37 3.96 -1.86
N LYS A 135 -14.97 2.85 -1.44
CA LYS A 135 -14.26 1.78 -0.73
C LYS A 135 -14.76 0.41 -1.15
N LYS A 136 -13.84 -0.55 -1.20
CA LYS A 136 -14.15 -1.97 -1.35
C LYS A 136 -13.38 -2.75 -0.31
N LEU A 137 -14.11 -3.42 0.56
CA LEU A 137 -13.54 -4.10 1.72
C LEU A 137 -13.64 -5.62 1.57
N ASN A 138 -12.75 -6.32 2.27
CA ASN A 138 -12.82 -7.76 2.46
C ASN A 138 -12.75 -8.58 1.16
N THR A 139 -11.85 -8.21 0.25
CA THR A 139 -11.52 -9.03 -0.92
C THR A 139 -10.46 -10.06 -0.52
N HIS A 140 -10.74 -11.37 -0.69
CA HIS A 140 -9.88 -12.44 -0.14
C HIS A 140 -9.43 -13.48 -1.17
N THR A 141 -10.07 -13.56 -2.33
CA THR A 141 -9.84 -14.64 -3.29
C THR A 141 -9.31 -14.10 -4.61
N SER A 142 -8.42 -14.87 -5.26
CA SER A 142 -7.86 -14.51 -6.55
C SER A 142 -8.93 -14.31 -7.64
N ASN A 143 -10.06 -15.03 -7.55
CA ASN A 143 -11.18 -14.87 -8.49
C ASN A 143 -11.83 -13.47 -8.38
N GLN A 144 -11.64 -12.78 -7.29
CA GLN A 144 -12.17 -11.42 -7.09
C GLN A 144 -11.25 -10.33 -7.64
N PHE A 145 -10.10 -10.69 -8.25
CA PHE A 145 -9.16 -9.71 -8.79
C PHE A 145 -9.79 -8.78 -9.83
N MET A 146 -10.64 -9.31 -10.70
CA MET A 146 -11.33 -8.46 -11.69
C MET A 146 -12.23 -7.41 -11.04
N ASN A 147 -12.78 -7.68 -9.86
CA ASN A 147 -13.53 -6.69 -9.09
C ASN A 147 -12.61 -5.59 -8.52
N VAL A 148 -11.34 -5.89 -8.27
CA VAL A 148 -10.33 -4.88 -7.90
C VAL A 148 -10.03 -3.97 -9.08
N VAL A 149 -9.80 -4.56 -10.25
CA VAL A 149 -9.56 -3.82 -11.50
C VAL A 149 -10.73 -2.92 -11.84
N GLN A 150 -11.96 -3.44 -11.74
CA GLN A 150 -13.18 -2.67 -11.98
C GLN A 150 -13.28 -1.48 -11.02
N PHE A 151 -13.12 -1.70 -9.72
CA PHE A 151 -13.12 -0.65 -8.70
C PHE A 151 -12.12 0.47 -9.03
N LEU A 152 -10.88 0.11 -9.39
CA LEU A 152 -9.85 1.08 -9.70
C LEU A 152 -10.13 1.83 -11.01
N ASN A 153 -10.74 1.19 -12.01
CA ASN A 153 -11.16 1.86 -13.24
C ASN A 153 -12.29 2.87 -13.00
N GLU A 154 -13.20 2.57 -12.07
CA GLU A 154 -14.35 3.42 -11.72
C GLU A 154 -13.95 4.65 -10.87
N LEU A 155 -12.71 4.71 -10.34
CA LEU A 155 -12.22 5.89 -9.62
C LEU A 155 -12.06 7.07 -10.57
N GLU A 156 -12.93 8.06 -10.43
CA GLU A 156 -12.87 9.31 -11.18
C GLU A 156 -11.86 10.28 -10.54
N GLN A 157 -11.06 10.96 -11.37
CA GLN A 157 -10.18 12.03 -10.91
C GLN A 157 -11.02 13.30 -10.72
N LYS A 158 -11.15 13.74 -9.47
CA LYS A 158 -11.90 14.95 -9.13
C LYS A 158 -11.55 15.47 -7.73
N GLY A 159 -11.73 16.76 -7.55
CA GLY A 159 -11.57 17.42 -6.25
C GLY A 159 -10.12 17.67 -5.87
N GLU A 160 -9.95 18.29 -4.73
CA GLU A 160 -8.66 18.58 -4.11
C GLU A 160 -8.13 17.35 -3.37
N THR A 161 -6.89 17.44 -2.90
CA THR A 161 -6.25 16.37 -2.14
C THR A 161 -6.43 16.60 -0.63
N SER A 162 -7.25 15.77 0.06
CA SER A 162 -7.36 15.78 1.53
C SER A 162 -7.31 14.37 2.14
N PHE A 163 -6.09 13.92 2.41
CA PHE A 163 -5.88 12.63 3.05
C PHE A 163 -6.31 12.64 4.52
N THR A 164 -6.20 13.78 5.19
CA THR A 164 -6.62 13.95 6.58
C THR A 164 -8.10 13.69 6.78
N LYS A 165 -8.95 14.22 5.89
CA LYS A 165 -10.39 13.97 5.90
C LYS A 165 -10.70 12.51 5.63
N THR A 166 -10.04 11.93 4.63
CA THR A 166 -10.17 10.51 4.25
C THR A 166 -9.89 9.57 5.43
N ILE A 167 -8.78 9.78 6.14
CA ILE A 167 -8.41 8.92 7.28
C ILE A 167 -9.37 9.10 8.46
N LYS A 168 -9.91 10.29 8.69
CA LYS A 168 -10.96 10.52 9.69
C LYS A 168 -12.24 9.76 9.33
N GLU A 169 -12.68 9.80 8.07
CA GLU A 169 -13.83 9.05 7.56
C GLU A 169 -13.62 7.53 7.62
N CYS A 170 -12.38 7.06 7.41
CA CYS A 170 -11.99 5.68 7.65
C CYS A 170 -11.82 5.34 9.14
N GLY A 171 -12.01 6.32 10.04
CA GLY A 171 -11.76 6.16 11.47
C GLY A 171 -12.56 5.06 12.14
N SER A 172 -13.81 4.84 11.72
CA SER A 172 -14.71 3.80 12.20
C SER A 172 -14.51 2.43 11.54
N LEU A 173 -13.69 2.34 10.48
CA LEU A 173 -13.48 1.09 9.76
C LEU A 173 -12.48 0.20 10.49
N PRO A 174 -12.78 -1.10 10.65
CA PRO A 174 -11.85 -2.05 11.21
C PRO A 174 -10.77 -2.42 10.18
N LEU A 175 -9.73 -1.57 10.06
CA LEU A 175 -8.63 -1.86 9.13
C LEU A 175 -7.86 -3.14 9.53
N GLY A 176 -7.98 -3.56 10.81
CA GLY A 176 -7.17 -4.65 11.35
C GLY A 176 -5.70 -4.25 11.49
N ARG A 177 -4.86 -5.16 11.98
CA ARG A 177 -3.40 -5.00 11.90
C ARG A 177 -2.96 -5.41 10.49
N GLY A 178 -2.14 -4.58 9.83
CA GLY A 178 -1.73 -4.88 8.46
C GLY A 178 -0.83 -3.82 7.85
N ILE A 179 -0.74 -3.85 6.53
CA ILE A 179 0.09 -2.94 5.74
C ILE A 179 -0.82 -1.99 4.96
N SER A 180 -0.54 -0.71 5.04
CA SER A 180 -1.23 0.34 4.28
C SER A 180 -0.29 0.94 3.24
N PHE A 181 -0.64 0.79 1.98
CA PHE A 181 0.00 1.47 0.86
C PHE A 181 -0.76 2.75 0.56
N VAL A 182 -0.06 3.86 0.48
CA VAL A 182 -0.66 5.17 0.18
C VAL A 182 -0.01 5.71 -1.09
N PHE A 183 -0.81 5.82 -2.15
CA PHE A 183 -0.39 6.28 -3.47
C PHE A 183 -0.89 7.69 -3.69
N SER A 184 -0.01 8.67 -3.81
CA SER A 184 -0.34 10.08 -4.09
C SER A 184 0.92 10.80 -4.58
N ASP A 185 0.75 11.95 -5.23
CA ASP A 185 1.83 12.89 -5.47
C ASP A 185 2.13 13.78 -4.25
N PHE A 186 1.25 13.75 -3.23
CA PHE A 186 1.37 14.54 -1.99
C PHE A 186 1.61 16.03 -2.20
N LEU A 187 1.31 16.56 -3.39
CA LEU A 187 1.40 17.98 -3.73
C LEU A 187 0.14 18.69 -3.22
N THR A 188 0.03 18.87 -1.92
CA THR A 188 -1.15 19.40 -1.25
C THR A 188 -0.76 20.22 -0.02
N GLU A 189 -1.62 21.17 0.36
CA GLU A 189 -1.53 21.90 1.63
C GLU A 189 -2.07 21.08 2.83
N ASP A 190 -2.70 19.92 2.57
CA ASP A 190 -3.22 19.05 3.63
C ASP A 190 -2.09 18.51 4.54
N ASN A 191 -2.39 18.37 5.82
CA ASN A 191 -1.45 17.83 6.79
C ASN A 191 -1.42 16.29 6.75
N TRP A 192 -1.12 15.72 5.58
CA TRP A 192 -1.05 14.28 5.36
C TRP A 192 -0.11 13.55 6.34
N LYS A 193 0.90 14.26 6.89
CA LYS A 193 1.83 13.69 7.89
C LYS A 193 1.11 13.26 9.17
N GLU A 194 0.08 14.00 9.61
CA GLU A 194 -0.75 13.61 10.76
C GLU A 194 -1.58 12.35 10.45
N SER A 195 -2.06 12.22 9.23
CA SER A 195 -2.81 11.04 8.80
C SER A 195 -1.96 9.78 8.81
N MET A 196 -0.67 9.88 8.45
CA MET A 196 0.26 8.76 8.59
C MET A 196 0.42 8.34 10.06
N LYS A 197 0.50 9.32 10.99
CA LYS A 197 0.55 9.01 12.43
C LYS A 197 -0.72 8.30 12.93
N LEU A 198 -1.89 8.71 12.43
CA LEU A 198 -3.16 8.06 12.76
C LEU A 198 -3.22 6.62 12.24
N LEU A 199 -2.73 6.36 11.02
CA LEU A 199 -2.62 5.00 10.49
C LEU A 199 -1.67 4.13 11.34
N GLN A 200 -0.52 4.67 11.76
CA GLN A 200 0.39 3.95 12.66
C GLN A 200 -0.26 3.66 14.02
N TYR A 201 -1.01 4.62 14.58
CA TYR A 201 -1.77 4.39 15.81
C TYR A 201 -2.77 3.24 15.65
N LYS A 202 -3.36 3.06 14.46
CA LYS A 202 -4.21 1.92 14.10
C LYS A 202 -3.43 0.63 13.81
N LYS A 203 -2.14 0.58 14.18
CA LYS A 203 -1.25 -0.58 14.01
C LYS A 203 -1.07 -0.95 12.52
N GLN A 204 -1.04 0.06 11.65
CA GLN A 204 -0.67 -0.11 10.24
C GLN A 204 0.83 0.09 10.07
N GLU A 205 1.46 -0.81 9.34
CA GLU A 205 2.77 -0.60 8.72
C GLU A 205 2.52 0.16 7.42
N ILE A 206 3.28 1.22 7.16
CA ILE A 206 2.97 2.13 6.06
C ILE A 206 4.05 2.07 4.99
N ILE A 207 3.62 1.95 3.75
CA ILE A 207 4.43 2.14 2.56
C ILE A 207 3.86 3.35 1.82
N LEU A 208 4.60 4.44 1.85
CA LEU A 208 4.27 5.68 1.15
C LEU A 208 4.86 5.62 -0.25
N VAL A 209 4.00 5.69 -1.25
CA VAL A 209 4.36 5.66 -2.67
C VAL A 209 4.13 7.06 -3.25
N TRP A 210 5.23 7.79 -3.45
CA TRP A 210 5.21 9.11 -4.05
C TRP A 210 5.16 8.99 -5.57
N VAL A 211 3.99 9.20 -6.14
CA VAL A 211 3.72 9.04 -7.57
C VAL A 211 3.93 10.36 -8.28
N LEU A 212 4.82 10.38 -9.26
CA LEU A 212 5.13 11.56 -10.07
C LEU A 212 4.98 11.24 -11.54
N GLY A 213 4.56 12.23 -12.31
CA GLY A 213 4.69 12.20 -13.77
C GLY A 213 6.12 12.49 -14.21
N GLN A 214 6.53 11.99 -15.37
CA GLN A 214 7.83 12.33 -15.95
C GLN A 214 8.00 13.86 -16.10
N GLN A 215 6.90 14.57 -16.40
CA GLN A 215 6.90 16.03 -16.54
C GLN A 215 7.08 16.76 -15.21
N ASP A 216 6.67 16.14 -14.09
CA ASP A 216 6.88 16.71 -12.75
C ASP A 216 8.38 16.64 -12.38
N VAL A 217 9.09 15.61 -12.87
CA VAL A 217 10.53 15.45 -12.60
C VAL A 217 11.39 16.25 -13.56
N ILE A 218 11.04 16.24 -14.85
CA ILE A 218 11.78 16.92 -15.94
C ILE A 218 10.76 17.71 -16.78
N PRO A 219 10.45 18.95 -16.43
CA PRO A 219 9.61 19.78 -17.26
C PRO A 219 10.21 19.94 -18.67
N SER A 220 9.52 19.41 -19.67
CA SER A 220 10.00 19.41 -21.07
C SER A 220 9.66 20.71 -21.82
N GLN A 221 8.78 21.52 -21.26
CA GLN A 221 8.28 22.74 -21.90
C GLN A 221 9.29 23.88 -21.73
N LYS A 222 9.42 24.71 -22.75
CA LYS A 222 10.28 25.90 -22.76
C LYS A 222 9.46 27.11 -23.25
N GLY A 223 9.78 28.28 -22.72
CA GLY A 223 9.15 29.53 -23.12
C GLY A 223 8.05 29.99 -22.19
N SER A 224 7.14 30.83 -22.69
CA SER A 224 6.04 31.40 -21.90
C SER A 224 4.91 30.38 -21.79
N LEU A 225 4.57 30.01 -20.57
CA LEU A 225 3.49 29.07 -20.26
C LEU A 225 2.44 29.73 -19.39
N ARG A 226 1.18 29.41 -19.65
CA ARG A 226 0.11 29.67 -18.73
C ARG A 226 -0.13 28.43 -17.87
N LEU A 227 0.33 28.50 -16.62
CA LEU A 227 0.04 27.45 -15.64
C LEU A 227 -1.38 27.63 -15.12
N VAL A 228 -2.12 26.56 -15.08
CA VAL A 228 -3.46 26.49 -14.49
C VAL A 228 -3.38 25.53 -13.32
N ASP A 229 -3.61 26.02 -12.12
CA ASP A 229 -3.76 25.16 -10.95
C ASP A 229 -5.04 24.34 -11.13
N LYS A 230 -4.91 23.00 -11.12
CA LYS A 230 -6.04 22.11 -11.39
C LYS A 230 -7.00 21.95 -10.20
N GLU A 231 -6.55 22.27 -9.00
CA GLU A 231 -7.37 22.21 -7.81
C GLU A 231 -8.13 23.53 -7.59
N THR A 232 -7.47 24.67 -7.73
CA THR A 232 -8.06 25.99 -7.47
C THR A 232 -8.56 26.71 -8.73
N GLY A 233 -8.07 26.32 -9.92
CA GLY A 233 -8.36 26.99 -11.20
C GLY A 233 -7.60 28.32 -11.39
N GLU A 234 -6.72 28.69 -10.45
CA GLU A 234 -5.88 29.86 -10.59
C GLU A 234 -4.94 29.77 -11.79
N THR A 235 -4.78 30.88 -12.51
CA THR A 235 -3.87 30.93 -13.66
C THR A 235 -2.69 31.85 -13.38
N ARG A 236 -1.48 31.38 -13.72
CA ARG A 236 -0.25 32.17 -13.65
C ARG A 236 0.52 32.07 -14.96
N ASP A 237 0.79 33.20 -15.57
CA ASP A 237 1.68 33.27 -16.72
C ASP A 237 3.15 33.23 -16.21
N LEU A 238 3.90 32.24 -16.63
CA LEU A 238 5.28 32.00 -16.21
C LEU A 238 6.18 31.80 -17.43
N GLU A 239 7.31 32.49 -17.46
CA GLU A 239 8.36 32.24 -18.44
C GLU A 239 9.33 31.18 -17.87
N LEU A 240 9.37 30.01 -18.49
CA LEU A 240 10.28 28.94 -18.10
C LEU A 240 11.71 29.24 -18.52
N THR A 241 12.40 30.03 -17.71
CA THR A 241 13.85 30.27 -17.85
C THR A 241 14.65 29.12 -17.21
N ALA A 242 15.94 29.03 -17.56
CA ALA A 242 16.84 28.04 -16.95
C ALA A 242 16.92 28.18 -15.42
N ASP A 243 16.82 29.42 -14.90
CA ASP A 243 16.85 29.69 -13.46
C ASP A 243 15.56 29.23 -12.77
N VAL A 244 14.41 29.43 -13.41
CA VAL A 244 13.12 28.92 -12.90
C VAL A 244 13.14 27.40 -12.83
N LEU A 245 13.61 26.72 -13.87
CA LEU A 245 13.72 25.26 -13.89
C LEU A 245 14.69 24.75 -12.81
N LYS A 246 15.83 25.42 -12.63
CA LYS A 246 16.79 25.09 -11.57
C LYS A 246 16.20 25.25 -10.17
N ASN A 247 15.45 26.32 -9.95
CA ASN A 247 14.77 26.55 -8.66
C ASN A 247 13.68 25.54 -8.41
N TYR A 248 12.91 25.17 -9.43
CA TYR A 248 11.91 24.11 -9.37
C TYR A 248 12.55 22.76 -8.97
N GLN A 249 13.64 22.37 -9.64
CA GLN A 249 14.34 21.12 -9.30
C GLN A 249 14.83 21.10 -7.85
N LYS A 250 15.41 22.22 -7.39
CA LYS A 250 15.83 22.34 -5.98
C LYS A 250 14.66 22.22 -5.01
N ALA A 251 13.53 22.85 -5.35
CA ALA A 251 12.31 22.75 -4.52
C ALA A 251 11.80 21.31 -4.46
N LEU A 252 11.77 20.61 -5.60
CA LEU A 252 11.36 19.21 -5.67
C LEU A 252 12.31 18.29 -4.86
N GLU A 253 13.63 18.48 -4.98
CA GLU A 253 14.64 17.74 -4.21
C GLU A 253 14.50 18.01 -2.70
N SER A 254 14.26 19.27 -2.31
CA SER A 254 14.02 19.63 -0.91
C SER A 254 12.76 18.96 -0.37
N TYR A 255 11.68 18.96 -1.16
CA TYR A 255 10.43 18.31 -0.79
C TYR A 255 10.59 16.79 -0.66
N GLU A 256 11.31 16.16 -1.59
CA GLU A 256 11.66 14.73 -1.49
C GLU A 256 12.44 14.43 -0.20
N ALA A 257 13.43 15.28 0.12
CA ALA A 257 14.24 15.13 1.34
C ALA A 257 13.37 15.22 2.60
N ASP A 258 12.41 16.15 2.65
CA ASP A 258 11.48 16.31 3.76
C ASP A 258 10.57 15.09 3.95
N ILE A 259 10.06 14.53 2.84
CA ILE A 259 9.26 13.30 2.89
C ILE A 259 10.11 12.14 3.39
N ARG A 260 11.32 11.96 2.85
CA ARG A 260 12.25 10.88 3.25
C ARG A 260 12.62 10.97 4.73
N GLU A 261 12.92 12.18 5.21
CA GLU A 261 13.26 12.40 6.62
C GLU A 261 12.09 12.07 7.53
N PHE A 262 10.88 12.51 7.18
CA PHE A 262 9.66 12.18 7.93
C PHE A 262 9.45 10.66 7.98
N CYS A 263 9.54 9.98 6.83
CA CYS A 263 9.36 8.54 6.73
C CYS A 263 10.42 7.79 7.55
N LYS A 264 11.69 8.17 7.44
CA LYS A 264 12.80 7.57 8.19
C LYS A 264 12.62 7.68 9.69
N LYS A 265 12.24 8.87 10.20
CA LYS A 265 11.99 9.09 11.63
C LYS A 265 10.85 8.24 12.20
N ARG A 266 9.95 7.77 11.33
CA ARG A 266 8.75 7.03 11.70
C ARG A 266 8.76 5.55 11.33
N GLY A 267 9.81 5.06 10.70
CA GLY A 267 9.84 3.69 10.19
C GLY A 267 8.80 3.44 9.08
N ILE A 268 8.47 4.48 8.32
CA ILE A 268 7.62 4.39 7.13
C ILE A 268 8.51 4.10 5.93
N VAL A 269 8.16 3.10 5.13
CA VAL A 269 8.85 2.83 3.88
C VAL A 269 8.46 3.89 2.86
N PHE A 270 9.46 4.56 2.28
CA PHE A 270 9.27 5.56 1.22
C PHE A 270 9.72 5.02 -0.11
N VAL A 271 8.86 5.12 -1.12
CA VAL A 271 9.15 4.71 -2.50
C VAL A 271 8.76 5.83 -3.46
N LYS A 272 9.73 6.32 -4.22
CA LYS A 272 9.49 7.22 -5.34
C LYS A 272 9.12 6.40 -6.58
N ALA A 273 8.03 6.76 -7.23
CA ALA A 273 7.48 6.09 -8.39
C ALA A 273 7.19 7.12 -9.49
N VAL A 274 7.98 7.12 -10.55
CA VAL A 274 7.75 7.98 -11.71
C VAL A 274 7.03 7.15 -12.78
N ASP A 275 6.08 7.74 -13.49
CA ASP A 275 5.17 7.04 -14.40
C ASP A 275 5.83 6.44 -15.67
N ASP A 276 7.10 6.73 -15.91
CA ASP A 276 7.94 6.11 -16.94
C ASP A 276 8.73 4.88 -16.43
N MET A 277 8.77 4.65 -15.11
CA MET A 277 9.47 3.50 -14.55
C MET A 277 8.72 2.20 -14.81
N PRO A 278 9.42 1.09 -15.11
CA PRO A 278 8.77 -0.22 -15.18
C PRO A 278 8.10 -0.58 -13.86
N LEU A 279 6.81 -0.96 -13.89
CA LEU A 279 6.01 -1.30 -12.69
C LEU A 279 6.71 -2.32 -11.78
N LEU A 280 7.31 -3.37 -12.37
CA LEU A 280 8.02 -4.40 -11.62
C LEU A 280 9.22 -3.86 -10.85
N LYS A 281 9.92 -2.85 -11.39
CA LYS A 281 11.05 -2.20 -10.71
C LYS A 281 10.58 -1.48 -9.45
N VAL A 282 9.45 -0.78 -9.54
CA VAL A 282 8.89 -0.06 -8.39
C VAL A 282 8.35 -1.04 -7.35
N LEU A 283 7.66 -2.11 -7.77
CA LEU A 283 7.22 -3.18 -6.87
C LEU A 283 8.42 -3.82 -6.14
N TYR A 284 9.52 -4.06 -6.85
CA TYR A 284 10.74 -4.59 -6.25
C TYR A 284 11.34 -3.65 -5.20
N ASN A 285 11.39 -2.34 -5.50
CA ASN A 285 11.86 -1.33 -4.55
C ASN A 285 10.98 -1.27 -3.29
N MET A 286 9.64 -1.36 -3.44
CA MET A 286 8.72 -1.39 -2.31
C MET A 286 9.04 -2.53 -1.34
N LEU A 287 9.40 -3.69 -1.88
CA LEU A 287 9.56 -4.93 -1.13
C LEU A 287 10.97 -5.14 -0.58
N ILE A 288 12.01 -4.52 -1.19
CA ILE A 288 13.36 -4.52 -0.61
C ILE A 288 13.47 -3.51 0.52
N SER A 289 12.76 -2.40 0.40
CA SER A 289 12.78 -1.34 1.39
C SER A 289 11.92 -1.68 2.62
N TYR A 290 11.07 -2.70 2.51
CA TYR A 290 10.28 -3.30 3.58
C TYR A 290 11.05 -4.45 4.25
#